data_02d93134bafccce9b0ed1136a6e9d69b
#
_entry.id   02d93134bafccce9b0ed1136a6e9d69b
#
_cell.length_a   1.000
_cell.length_b   1.000
_cell.length_c   1.000
_cell.angle_alpha   90.00
_cell.angle_beta   90.00
_cell.angle_gamma   90.00
#
_symmetry.space_group_name_H-M   'P 1'
#
loop_
_entity.id
_entity.type
_entity.pdbx_description
1 polymer ?
#
loop_
_entity_poly.entity_id
_entity_poly.type
_entity_poly.pdbx_seq_one_letter_code
_entity_poly.pdbx_strand_id
1 'polypeptide(L)'
;VPGLRLGILCSADTDVITKIKKQVSIWNINSFAQFFMQIYPKYREDYERACYQFIKAREDFELELRKIPFIKVMPSQANYFFLEVLPPYNPKKLCAILLKKYNILASACLAKKGIEPNKYMRIAVRDHGDNAKFIQAMKELRK
;
A
#
# COMPACT_ATOMS: atom_id res chain seq x y z
N VAL A 1 -7.68 -1.32 10.53
CA VAL A 1 -6.68 -2.38 10.26
C VAL A 1 -7.06 -3.11 8.97
N PRO A 2 -6.43 -2.73 7.83
CA PRO A 2 -6.87 -3.20 6.50
C PRO A 2 -6.85 -4.72 6.31
N GLY A 3 -5.82 -5.40 6.82
CA GLY A 3 -5.69 -6.86 6.69
C GLY A 3 -6.82 -7.63 7.39
N LEU A 4 -7.32 -7.12 8.50
CA LEU A 4 -8.46 -7.67 9.24
C LEU A 4 -9.81 -7.23 8.67
N ARG A 5 -9.82 -6.39 7.62
CA ARG A 5 -11.04 -5.80 7.05
C ARG A 5 -11.84 -4.99 8.07
N LEU A 6 -11.16 -4.41 9.06
CA LEU A 6 -11.74 -3.58 10.12
C LEU A 6 -11.58 -2.10 9.78
N GLY A 7 -12.68 -1.40 9.74
CA GLY A 7 -12.77 0.06 9.56
C GLY A 7 -13.76 0.66 10.52
N ILE A 8 -13.63 1.97 10.78
CA ILE A 8 -14.52 2.73 11.64
C ILE A 8 -15.01 3.93 10.82
N LEU A 9 -16.32 4.17 10.88
CA LEU A 9 -16.94 5.37 10.39
C LEU A 9 -17.45 6.19 11.57
N CYS A 10 -17.04 7.45 11.66
CA CYS A 10 -17.50 8.40 12.67
C CYS A 10 -18.06 9.64 11.98
N SER A 11 -19.22 10.13 12.47
CA SER A 11 -19.80 11.39 12.03
C SER A 11 -20.63 12.00 13.18
N ALA A 12 -20.66 13.31 13.25
CA ALA A 12 -21.58 14.05 14.12
C ALA A 12 -23.02 14.07 13.58
N ASP A 13 -23.20 13.76 12.28
CA ASP A 13 -24.50 13.63 11.63
C ASP A 13 -25.14 12.28 11.98
N THR A 14 -26.07 12.30 12.94
CA THR A 14 -26.77 11.11 13.43
C THR A 14 -27.70 10.48 12.38
N ASP A 15 -28.24 11.29 11.45
CA ASP A 15 -29.14 10.81 10.41
C ASP A 15 -28.35 10.00 9.37
N VAL A 16 -27.15 10.48 9.00
CA VAL A 16 -26.23 9.74 8.13
C VAL A 16 -25.83 8.41 8.77
N ILE A 17 -25.43 8.43 10.04
CA ILE A 17 -25.08 7.19 10.77
C ILE A 17 -26.26 6.22 10.80
N THR A 18 -27.47 6.71 11.07
CA THR A 18 -28.68 5.87 11.13
C THR A 18 -29.00 5.24 9.77
N LYS A 19 -28.89 6.00 8.68
CA LYS A 19 -29.08 5.49 7.31
C LYS A 19 -28.04 4.41 6.96
N ILE A 20 -26.77 4.66 7.28
CA ILE A 20 -25.68 3.70 7.01
C ILE A 20 -25.87 2.41 7.82
N LYS A 21 -26.22 2.51 9.11
CA LYS A 21 -26.48 1.31 9.95
C LYS A 21 -27.55 0.38 9.35
N LYS A 22 -28.56 0.92 8.67
CA LYS A 22 -29.59 0.10 8.01
C LYS A 22 -29.07 -0.67 6.78
N GLN A 23 -27.93 -0.24 6.20
CA GLN A 23 -27.30 -0.87 5.03
C GLN A 23 -26.18 -1.84 5.41
N VAL A 24 -25.79 -1.84 6.68
CA VAL A 24 -24.74 -2.75 7.17
C VAL A 24 -25.31 -4.15 7.35
N SER A 25 -24.61 -5.15 6.85
CA SER A 25 -25.02 -6.56 7.02
C SER A 25 -24.94 -7.00 8.49
N ILE A 26 -25.74 -8.01 8.87
CA ILE A 26 -25.82 -8.51 10.25
C ILE A 26 -24.44 -8.97 10.75
N TRP A 27 -23.68 -9.68 9.92
CA TRP A 27 -22.32 -10.19 10.24
C TRP A 27 -21.24 -9.32 9.57
N ASN A 28 -21.22 -8.03 9.88
CA ASN A 28 -20.31 -7.07 9.23
C ASN A 28 -18.88 -7.09 9.79
N ILE A 29 -18.66 -7.72 10.93
CA ILE A 29 -17.34 -7.85 11.57
C ILE A 29 -17.00 -9.33 11.69
N ASN A 30 -15.83 -9.74 11.16
CA ASN A 30 -15.36 -11.10 11.29
C ASN A 30 -14.74 -11.36 12.68
N SER A 31 -14.64 -12.63 13.07
CA SER A 31 -14.17 -13.04 14.39
C SER A 31 -12.74 -12.59 14.70
N PHE A 32 -11.84 -12.56 13.71
CA PHE A 32 -10.47 -12.08 13.90
C PHE A 32 -10.43 -10.58 14.20
N ALA A 33 -11.25 -9.80 13.51
CA ALA A 33 -11.36 -8.35 13.75
C ALA A 33 -11.98 -8.08 15.13
N GLN A 34 -12.97 -8.86 15.54
CA GLN A 34 -13.57 -8.79 16.88
C GLN A 34 -12.54 -9.12 17.96
N PHE A 35 -11.79 -10.20 17.81
CA PHE A 35 -10.72 -10.57 18.73
C PHE A 35 -9.65 -9.49 18.82
N PHE A 36 -9.24 -8.94 17.67
CA PHE A 36 -8.28 -7.83 17.64
C PHE A 36 -8.77 -6.62 18.45
N MET A 37 -10.04 -6.23 18.33
CA MET A 37 -10.60 -5.13 19.12
C MET A 37 -10.54 -5.39 20.63
N GLN A 38 -10.75 -6.65 21.06
CA GLN A 38 -10.69 -7.03 22.47
C GLN A 38 -9.27 -6.93 23.04
N ILE A 39 -8.26 -7.31 22.26
CA ILE A 39 -6.87 -7.29 22.72
C ILE A 39 -6.15 -5.97 22.47
N TYR A 40 -6.66 -5.12 21.58
CA TYR A 40 -6.02 -3.87 21.17
C TYR A 40 -5.62 -2.95 22.34
N PRO A 41 -6.46 -2.74 23.38
CA PRO A 41 -6.08 -1.88 24.51
C PRO A 41 -4.79 -2.34 25.20
N LYS A 42 -4.57 -3.67 25.29
CA LYS A 42 -3.37 -4.26 25.88
C LYS A 42 -2.10 -4.02 25.05
N TYR A 43 -2.25 -3.99 23.72
CA TYR A 43 -1.13 -3.90 22.76
C TYR A 43 -1.08 -2.56 22.04
N ARG A 44 -1.74 -1.53 22.57
CA ARG A 44 -1.83 -0.22 21.93
C ARG A 44 -0.47 0.40 21.69
N GLU A 45 0.40 0.40 22.70
CA GLU A 45 1.74 0.98 22.61
C GLU A 45 2.62 0.26 21.58
N ASP A 46 2.52 -1.09 21.52
CA ASP A 46 3.20 -1.89 20.51
C ASP A 46 2.74 -1.55 19.08
N TYR A 47 1.43 -1.35 18.93
CA TYR A 47 0.83 -0.96 17.66
C TYR A 47 1.28 0.45 17.22
N GLU A 48 1.26 1.43 18.14
CA GLU A 48 1.71 2.79 17.87
C GLU A 48 3.19 2.82 17.50
N ARG A 49 4.03 2.05 18.19
CA ARG A 49 5.45 1.89 17.87
C ARG A 49 5.66 1.27 16.48
N ALA A 50 4.90 0.22 16.15
CA ALA A 50 4.94 -0.41 14.82
C ALA A 50 4.51 0.56 13.72
N CYS A 51 3.48 1.38 13.95
CA CYS A 51 3.06 2.43 13.02
C CYS A 51 4.16 3.47 12.80
N TYR A 52 4.82 3.91 13.84
CA TYR A 52 5.94 4.86 13.73
C TYR A 52 7.11 4.28 12.93
N GLN A 53 7.51 3.04 13.23
CA GLN A 53 8.57 2.35 12.49
C GLN A 53 8.21 2.18 11.00
N PHE A 54 6.94 1.89 10.75
CA PHE A 54 6.44 1.76 9.38
C PHE A 54 6.48 3.09 8.61
N ILE A 55 6.08 4.21 9.25
CA ILE A 55 6.16 5.54 8.65
C ILE A 55 7.60 5.85 8.25
N LYS A 56 8.56 5.58 9.14
CA LYS A 56 9.97 5.79 8.86
C LYS A 56 10.48 4.92 7.71
N ALA A 57 10.15 3.63 7.70
CA ALA A 57 10.50 2.73 6.61
C ALA A 57 9.91 3.19 5.26
N ARG A 58 8.69 3.75 5.25
CA ARG A 58 8.07 4.32 4.06
C ARG A 58 8.82 5.56 3.57
N GLU A 59 9.19 6.47 4.46
CA GLU A 59 9.94 7.69 4.12
C GLU A 59 11.31 7.35 3.54
N ASP A 60 12.05 6.46 4.17
CA ASP A 60 13.36 6.00 3.68
C ASP A 60 13.22 5.34 2.29
N PHE A 61 12.20 4.52 2.09
CA PHE A 61 11.93 3.88 0.80
C PHE A 61 11.55 4.89 -0.27
N GLU A 62 10.75 5.92 0.06
CA GLU A 62 10.40 7.00 -0.85
C GLU A 62 11.64 7.76 -1.34
N LEU A 63 12.56 8.09 -0.44
CA LEU A 63 13.80 8.78 -0.80
C LEU A 63 14.64 7.99 -1.81
N GLU A 64 14.71 6.67 -1.66
CA GLU A 64 15.43 5.83 -2.62
C GLU A 64 14.67 5.67 -3.95
N LEU A 65 13.34 5.53 -3.90
CA LEU A 65 12.50 5.46 -5.11
C LEU A 65 12.65 6.72 -5.98
N ARG A 66 12.70 7.89 -5.38
CA ARG A 66 12.85 9.18 -6.10
C ARG A 66 14.18 9.32 -6.85
N LYS A 67 15.19 8.48 -6.54
CA LYS A 67 16.47 8.45 -7.27
C LYS A 67 16.41 7.62 -8.56
N ILE A 68 15.31 6.90 -8.82
CA ILE A 68 15.14 6.05 -10.00
C ILE A 68 14.58 6.90 -11.15
N PRO A 69 15.30 7.08 -12.28
CA PRO A 69 14.96 8.09 -13.29
C PRO A 69 13.74 7.73 -14.15
N PHE A 70 13.38 6.45 -14.24
CA PHE A 70 12.26 5.98 -15.06
C PHE A 70 10.97 5.72 -14.27
N ILE A 71 10.88 6.26 -13.04
CA ILE A 71 9.64 6.30 -12.26
C ILE A 71 9.43 7.67 -11.65
N LYS A 72 8.15 8.06 -11.52
CA LYS A 72 7.74 9.23 -10.76
C LYS A 72 6.90 8.77 -9.58
N VAL A 73 7.33 9.10 -8.38
CA VAL A 73 6.68 8.68 -7.13
C VAL A 73 5.57 9.67 -6.79
N MET A 74 4.34 9.16 -6.63
CA MET A 74 3.23 9.95 -6.11
C MET A 74 3.29 10.00 -4.59
N PRO A 75 2.93 11.14 -3.94
CA PRO A 75 2.85 11.23 -2.49
C PRO A 75 1.96 10.14 -1.91
N SER A 76 2.37 9.51 -0.80
CA SER A 76 1.61 8.46 -0.16
C SER A 76 1.70 8.52 1.35
N GLN A 77 0.55 8.32 2.02
CA GLN A 77 0.45 8.03 3.44
C GLN A 77 -0.05 6.59 3.70
N ALA A 78 -0.19 5.81 2.62
CA ALA A 78 -0.63 4.42 2.66
C ALA A 78 0.55 3.44 2.86
N ASN A 79 0.23 2.17 2.91
CA ASN A 79 1.22 1.08 2.95
C ASN A 79 1.71 0.66 1.55
N TYR A 80 1.61 1.54 0.58
CA TYR A 80 2.11 1.33 -0.78
C TYR A 80 2.43 2.68 -1.44
N PHE A 81 3.26 2.64 -2.49
CA PHE A 81 3.43 3.75 -3.41
C PHE A 81 2.72 3.48 -4.73
N PHE A 82 2.16 4.55 -5.28
CA PHE A 82 1.65 4.62 -6.63
C PHE A 82 2.71 5.31 -7.49
N LEU A 83 3.19 4.61 -8.52
CA LEU A 83 4.32 5.03 -9.33
C LEU A 83 3.88 5.21 -10.78
N GLU A 84 4.19 6.34 -11.38
CA GLU A 84 4.14 6.52 -12.83
C GLU A 84 5.41 5.92 -13.42
N VAL A 85 5.27 5.03 -14.41
CA VAL A 85 6.41 4.41 -15.09
C VAL A 85 6.67 5.16 -16.39
N LEU A 86 7.92 5.62 -16.55
CA LEU A 86 8.38 6.42 -17.68
C LEU A 86 9.15 5.56 -18.69
N PRO A 87 9.31 6.01 -19.95
CA PRO A 87 10.17 5.34 -20.92
C PRO A 87 11.59 5.10 -20.37
N PRO A 88 12.24 4.00 -20.74
CA PRO A 88 11.88 3.04 -21.80
C PRO A 88 10.94 1.91 -21.34
N TYR A 89 10.45 1.96 -20.10
CA TYR A 89 9.59 0.93 -19.54
C TYR A 89 8.11 1.31 -19.65
N ASN A 90 7.27 0.31 -19.50
CA ASN A 90 5.86 0.45 -19.15
C ASN A 90 5.54 -0.50 -17.96
N PRO A 91 4.46 -0.27 -17.20
CA PRO A 91 4.15 -1.04 -16.01
C PRO A 91 4.07 -2.54 -16.23
N LYS A 92 3.44 -2.98 -17.32
CA LYS A 92 3.29 -4.42 -17.66
C LYS A 92 4.65 -5.09 -17.85
N LYS A 93 5.51 -4.47 -18.68
CA LYS A 93 6.86 -4.98 -18.97
C LYS A 93 7.74 -4.96 -17.72
N LEU A 94 7.72 -3.85 -16.96
CA LEU A 94 8.52 -3.69 -15.75
C LEU A 94 8.13 -4.71 -14.68
N CYS A 95 6.83 -4.89 -14.39
CA CYS A 95 6.36 -5.90 -13.45
C CYS A 95 6.75 -7.32 -13.87
N ALA A 96 6.70 -7.64 -15.18
CA ALA A 96 7.12 -8.93 -15.69
C ALA A 96 8.63 -9.18 -15.49
N ILE A 97 9.47 -8.17 -15.71
CA ILE A 97 10.91 -8.26 -15.48
C ILE A 97 11.19 -8.45 -13.99
N LEU A 98 10.57 -7.64 -13.13
CA LEU A 98 10.72 -7.72 -11.67
C LEU A 98 10.37 -9.12 -11.16
N LEU A 99 9.27 -9.69 -11.65
CA LEU A 99 8.86 -11.03 -11.26
C LEU A 99 9.84 -12.10 -11.75
N LYS A 100 10.16 -12.11 -13.06
CA LYS A 100 10.96 -13.17 -13.67
C LYS A 100 12.44 -13.16 -13.25
N LYS A 101 13.04 -11.97 -13.14
CA LYS A 101 14.48 -11.84 -12.89
C LYS A 101 14.81 -11.67 -11.41
N TYR A 102 13.94 -11.02 -10.65
CA TYR A 102 14.23 -10.64 -9.26
C TYR A 102 13.31 -11.28 -8.22
N ASN A 103 12.31 -12.06 -8.66
CA ASN A 103 11.31 -12.67 -7.78
C ASN A 103 10.51 -11.63 -6.97
N ILE A 104 10.24 -10.47 -7.59
CA ILE A 104 9.50 -9.36 -6.97
C ILE A 104 8.15 -9.21 -7.64
N LEU A 105 7.07 -9.43 -6.89
CA LEU A 105 5.71 -9.24 -7.36
C LEU A 105 5.27 -7.78 -7.13
N ALA A 106 5.03 -7.06 -8.22
CA ALA A 106 4.46 -5.71 -8.22
C ALA A 106 3.16 -5.69 -9.03
N SER A 107 2.29 -4.72 -8.80
CA SER A 107 0.98 -4.64 -9.44
C SER A 107 0.95 -3.55 -10.51
N ALA A 108 0.84 -3.95 -11.78
CA ALA A 108 0.58 -3.03 -12.87
C ALA A 108 -0.91 -2.61 -12.88
N CYS A 109 -1.17 -1.31 -12.93
CA CYS A 109 -2.52 -0.75 -12.95
C CYS A 109 -3.00 -0.59 -14.41
N LEU A 110 -3.40 -1.71 -15.04
CA LEU A 110 -3.65 -1.75 -16.48
C LEU A 110 -5.01 -1.19 -16.91
N ALA A 111 -6.04 -1.37 -16.10
CA ALA A 111 -7.42 -1.03 -16.46
C ALA A 111 -8.21 -0.57 -15.21
N LYS A 112 -7.85 0.57 -14.64
CA LYS A 112 -8.63 1.18 -13.55
C LYS A 112 -9.33 2.42 -14.07
N LYS A 113 -10.65 2.53 -13.78
CA LYS A 113 -11.45 3.72 -14.14
C LYS A 113 -10.82 4.98 -13.55
N GLY A 114 -10.67 6.02 -14.37
CA GLY A 114 -10.09 7.30 -13.96
C GLY A 114 -8.55 7.36 -13.97
N ILE A 115 -7.87 6.31 -14.42
CA ILE A 115 -6.42 6.27 -14.53
C ILE A 115 -6.04 5.96 -15.98
N GLU A 116 -5.01 6.62 -16.50
CA GLU A 116 -4.47 6.36 -17.83
C GLU A 116 -3.95 4.91 -17.91
N PRO A 117 -4.43 4.12 -18.90
CA PRO A 117 -4.06 2.72 -19.00
C PRO A 117 -2.55 2.53 -19.18
N ASN A 118 -2.02 1.48 -18.57
CA ASN A 118 -0.62 1.05 -18.72
C ASN A 118 0.44 2.13 -18.44
N LYS A 119 0.14 3.06 -17.55
CA LYS A 119 1.04 4.16 -17.14
C LYS A 119 1.53 4.01 -15.70
N TYR A 120 0.77 3.34 -14.86
CA TYR A 120 1.02 3.29 -13.43
C TYR A 120 1.22 1.87 -12.91
N MET A 121 2.04 1.77 -11.88
CA MET A 121 2.20 0.56 -11.06
C MET A 121 2.05 0.88 -9.57
N ARG A 122 1.76 -0.14 -8.79
CA ARG A 122 1.70 -0.05 -7.32
C ARG A 122 2.69 -1.02 -6.70
N ILE A 123 3.43 -0.54 -5.71
CA ILE A 123 4.34 -1.35 -4.91
C ILE A 123 4.05 -1.18 -3.43
N ALA A 124 4.02 -2.29 -2.69
CA ALA A 124 3.85 -2.26 -1.24
C ALA A 124 5.13 -1.75 -0.55
N VAL A 125 4.96 -1.00 0.52
CA VAL A 125 6.02 -0.75 1.50
C VAL A 125 6.13 -1.99 2.38
N ARG A 126 7.33 -2.54 2.50
CA ARG A 126 7.63 -3.73 3.26
C ARG A 126 8.74 -3.44 4.28
N ASP A 127 9.35 -4.48 4.82
CA ASP A 127 10.52 -4.32 5.67
C ASP A 127 11.73 -3.76 4.89
N HIS A 128 12.74 -3.38 5.64
CA HIS A 128 13.95 -2.75 5.08
C HIS A 128 14.65 -3.65 4.04
N GLY A 129 14.71 -4.96 4.28
CA GLY A 129 15.36 -5.92 3.38
C GLY A 129 14.63 -6.04 2.04
N ASP A 130 13.31 -6.20 2.08
CA ASP A 130 12.48 -6.28 0.87
C ASP A 130 12.50 -4.97 0.07
N ASN A 131 12.42 -3.82 0.77
CA ASN A 131 12.50 -2.50 0.14
C ASN A 131 13.87 -2.29 -0.52
N ALA A 132 14.97 -2.66 0.15
CA ALA A 132 16.32 -2.57 -0.41
C ALA A 132 16.49 -3.47 -1.64
N LYS A 133 15.96 -4.69 -1.61
CA LYS A 133 15.96 -5.63 -2.74
C LYS A 133 15.24 -5.04 -3.96
N PHE A 134 14.09 -4.38 -3.75
CA PHE A 134 13.38 -3.70 -4.84
C PHE A 134 14.22 -2.56 -5.42
N ILE A 135 14.79 -1.70 -4.59
CA ILE A 135 15.65 -0.60 -5.03
C ILE A 135 16.86 -1.09 -5.80
N GLN A 136 17.50 -2.17 -5.33
CA GLN A 136 18.64 -2.78 -6.03
C GLN A 136 18.24 -3.27 -7.43
N ALA A 137 17.10 -3.98 -7.54
CA ALA A 137 16.59 -4.44 -8.82
C ALA A 137 16.32 -3.28 -9.78
N MET A 138 15.73 -2.19 -9.29
CA MET A 138 15.46 -0.98 -10.10
C MET A 138 16.75 -0.28 -10.52
N LYS A 139 17.78 -0.22 -9.66
CA LYS A 139 19.10 0.36 -10.01
C LYS A 139 19.81 -0.45 -11.10
N GLU A 140 19.71 -1.78 -11.07
CA GLU A 140 20.27 -2.65 -12.13
C GLU A 140 19.58 -2.48 -13.49
N LEU A 141 18.29 -2.17 -13.47
CA LEU A 141 17.51 -1.89 -14.69
C LEU A 141 17.78 -0.49 -15.30
N ARG A 142 18.51 0.36 -14.59
CA ARG A 142 18.94 1.69 -15.08
C ARG A 142 20.01 1.60 -16.19
N LYS A 143 20.74 0.46 -16.24
CA LYS A 143 21.75 0.18 -17.26
C LYS A 143 21.06 -0.24 -18.57
#